data_8b0cf8a02e67c6cd2ddd63309bc09ca3
#
_entry.id   8b0cf8a02e67c6cd2ddd63309bc09ca3
#
_cell.length_a   1.000
_cell.length_b   1.000
_cell.length_c   1.000
_cell.angle_alpha   90.00
_cell.angle_beta   90.00
_cell.angle_gamma   90.00
#
_symmetry.space_group_name_H-M   'P 1'
#
loop_
_entity.id
_entity.type
_entity.pdbx_description
1 polymer ?
#
loop_
_entity_poly.entity_id
_entity_poly.type
_entity_poly.pdbx_seq_one_letter_code
_entity_poly.pdbx_strand_id
1 'polypeptide(L)'
;MAPTEEISLQVVKKRAVRGIATLTGRTFILQIISLAAFALLGGLLTPEQMGVYFLAFAIKNFFAYFADIGLAAALIQKRGEVTEKELRTTFTVQQGQVIILLAIMVVATPLFKSWYGFSDTSIHFIWALGASLLFSSLRTIPSTLMERELKFGRFVIPQIVDALIFYTLSVTLVFLNFGITSFTIAVIVSSLVSLMLTYVLYPWIPGIAFSKDSLKRLLNFGLPYQVNTFLAVAKDDGMTLVLGGILGPAGIGYIVWAKKWADLPLRFAMDPVNKVTFPAFSRMQNNISELSSAVNKSILYICSLVFPAVIGLIIIAGPIIETIPSYKKWEPALIALALVGFNTVWAAVSTPLTNFLNATGRISVT
;
A
#
# COMPACT_ATOMS: atom_id res chain seq x y z
N MET A 1 -25.84 -0.22 25.08
CA MET A 1 -24.39 -0.44 25.00
C MET A 1 -23.97 -1.28 26.18
N ALA A 2 -23.38 -2.47 25.95
CA ALA A 2 -22.83 -3.27 27.04
C ALA A 2 -21.60 -2.56 27.61
N PRO A 3 -21.39 -2.59 28.97
CA PRO A 3 -20.22 -1.98 29.58
C PRO A 3 -18.95 -2.64 29.02
N THR A 4 -17.98 -1.81 28.64
CA THR A 4 -16.65 -2.26 28.26
C THR A 4 -15.99 -2.94 29.47
N GLU A 5 -15.93 -4.29 29.44
CA GLU A 5 -15.11 -5.04 30.38
C GLU A 5 -13.69 -4.46 30.36
N GLU A 6 -13.17 -4.08 31.54
CA GLU A 6 -11.75 -3.78 31.69
C GLU A 6 -10.94 -5.02 31.31
N ILE A 7 -10.42 -5.01 30.07
CA ILE A 7 -9.67 -6.13 29.51
C ILE A 7 -8.36 -6.23 30.31
N SER A 8 -8.17 -7.31 31.04
CA SER A 8 -6.95 -7.53 31.82
C SER A 8 -5.69 -7.41 30.92
N LEU A 9 -4.59 -6.85 31.44
CA LEU A 9 -3.33 -6.68 30.72
C LEU A 9 -2.84 -7.97 30.04
N GLN A 10 -3.11 -9.14 30.64
CA GLN A 10 -2.77 -10.43 30.04
C GLN A 10 -3.58 -10.74 28.77
N VAL A 11 -4.87 -10.40 28.77
CA VAL A 11 -5.74 -10.56 27.59
C VAL A 11 -5.32 -9.61 26.47
N VAL A 12 -4.99 -8.35 26.80
CA VAL A 12 -4.44 -7.38 25.84
C VAL A 12 -3.16 -7.89 25.22
N LYS A 13 -2.22 -8.39 26.04
CA LYS A 13 -0.93 -8.96 25.56
C LYS A 13 -1.17 -10.16 24.63
N LYS A 14 -2.05 -11.08 24.99
CA LYS A 14 -2.39 -12.26 24.16
C LYS A 14 -3.04 -11.85 22.83
N ARG A 15 -3.99 -10.91 22.85
CA ARG A 15 -4.65 -10.38 21.64
C ARG A 15 -3.66 -9.62 20.75
N ALA A 16 -2.75 -8.83 21.31
CA ALA A 16 -1.72 -8.12 20.56
C ALA A 16 -0.73 -9.06 19.87
N VAL A 17 -0.22 -10.08 20.56
CA VAL A 17 0.68 -11.09 19.95
C VAL A 17 -0.03 -11.85 18.82
N ARG A 18 -1.27 -12.30 19.05
CA ARG A 18 -2.08 -12.94 17.99
C ARG A 18 -2.37 -11.98 16.84
N GLY A 19 -2.60 -10.71 17.14
CA GLY A 19 -2.80 -9.65 16.14
C GLY A 19 -1.59 -9.45 15.26
N ILE A 20 -0.38 -9.38 15.83
CA ILE A 20 0.87 -9.29 15.06
C ILE A 20 1.02 -10.50 14.12
N ALA A 21 0.80 -11.72 14.61
CA ALA A 21 0.86 -12.91 13.77
C ALA A 21 -0.17 -12.87 12.63
N THR A 22 -1.40 -12.43 12.91
CA THR A 22 -2.49 -12.29 11.92
C THR A 22 -2.15 -11.24 10.85
N LEU A 23 -1.67 -10.06 11.24
CA LEU A 23 -1.27 -9.00 10.32
C LEU A 23 -0.05 -9.38 9.48
N THR A 24 0.91 -10.09 10.09
CA THR A 24 2.08 -10.61 9.37
C THR A 24 1.64 -11.67 8.35
N GLY A 25 0.84 -12.65 8.76
CA GLY A 25 0.29 -13.67 7.86
C GLY A 25 -0.49 -13.08 6.70
N ARG A 26 -1.36 -12.09 6.97
CA ARG A 26 -2.05 -11.31 5.91
C ARG A 26 -1.05 -10.71 4.92
N THR A 27 0.00 -10.06 5.41
CA THR A 27 0.98 -9.41 4.53
C THR A 27 1.64 -10.42 3.59
N PHE A 28 2.05 -11.58 4.10
CA PHE A 28 2.61 -12.66 3.28
C PHE A 28 1.60 -13.20 2.25
N ILE A 29 0.35 -13.44 2.65
CA ILE A 29 -0.70 -13.91 1.75
C ILE A 29 -0.91 -12.90 0.62
N LEU A 30 -1.05 -11.62 0.94
CA LEU A 30 -1.24 -10.56 -0.05
C LEU A 30 -0.04 -10.41 -0.99
N GLN A 31 1.19 -10.56 -0.49
CA GLN A 31 2.39 -10.52 -1.31
C GLN A 31 2.46 -11.68 -2.29
N ILE A 32 2.16 -12.91 -1.85
CA ILE A 32 2.15 -14.10 -2.71
C ILE A 32 1.09 -13.96 -3.80
N ILE A 33 -0.15 -13.58 -3.44
CA ILE A 33 -1.24 -13.37 -4.40
C ILE A 33 -0.86 -12.29 -5.42
N SER A 34 -0.37 -11.15 -4.94
CA SER A 34 0.05 -10.03 -5.81
C SER A 34 1.19 -10.42 -6.74
N LEU A 35 2.17 -11.18 -6.25
CA LEU A 35 3.30 -11.62 -7.06
C LEU A 35 2.90 -12.62 -8.15
N ALA A 36 2.09 -13.62 -7.78
CA ALA A 36 1.58 -14.60 -8.72
C ALA A 36 0.73 -13.93 -9.82
N ALA A 37 -0.18 -13.05 -9.42
CA ALA A 37 -1.00 -12.29 -10.37
C ALA A 37 -0.14 -11.36 -11.25
N PHE A 38 0.87 -10.69 -10.70
CA PHE A 38 1.77 -9.82 -11.44
C PHE A 38 2.57 -10.60 -12.50
N ALA A 39 3.06 -11.79 -12.17
CA ALA A 39 3.72 -12.66 -13.12
C ALA A 39 2.77 -13.08 -14.26
N LEU A 40 1.56 -13.53 -13.96
CA LEU A 40 0.56 -13.91 -14.96
C LEU A 40 0.17 -12.72 -15.86
N LEU A 41 -0.15 -11.58 -15.26
CA LEU A 41 -0.50 -10.36 -15.99
C LEU A 41 0.67 -9.84 -16.85
N GLY A 42 1.92 -10.00 -16.38
CA GLY A 42 3.12 -9.69 -17.17
C GLY A 42 3.21 -10.50 -18.47
N GLY A 43 2.77 -11.76 -18.46
CA GLY A 43 2.67 -12.59 -19.66
C GLY A 43 1.51 -12.17 -20.59
N LEU A 44 0.39 -11.75 -20.03
CA LEU A 44 -0.85 -11.49 -20.77
C LEU A 44 -0.97 -10.05 -21.32
N LEU A 45 -0.58 -9.04 -20.53
CA LEU A 45 -0.73 -7.62 -20.87
C LEU A 45 0.43 -7.08 -21.70
N THR A 46 0.17 -6.06 -22.51
CA THR A 46 1.22 -5.27 -23.15
C THR A 46 1.91 -4.34 -22.15
N PRO A 47 3.15 -3.86 -22.41
CA PRO A 47 3.80 -2.87 -21.57
C PRO A 47 2.97 -1.59 -21.38
N GLU A 48 2.26 -1.15 -22.43
CA GLU A 48 1.36 0.01 -22.37
C GLU A 48 0.18 -0.24 -21.42
N GLN A 49 -0.50 -1.38 -21.53
CA GLN A 49 -1.61 -1.74 -20.64
C GLN A 49 -1.16 -1.86 -19.19
N MET A 50 0.03 -2.42 -18.96
CA MET A 50 0.63 -2.50 -17.63
C MET A 50 0.98 -1.11 -17.10
N GLY A 51 1.47 -0.22 -17.96
CA GLY A 51 1.73 1.18 -17.61
C GLY A 51 0.47 1.95 -17.25
N VAL A 52 -0.62 1.78 -18.00
CA VAL A 52 -1.94 2.33 -17.67
C VAL A 52 -2.39 1.84 -16.29
N TYR A 53 -2.24 0.54 -16.01
CA TYR A 53 -2.55 -0.04 -14.70
C TYR A 53 -1.79 0.67 -13.57
N PHE A 54 -0.48 0.82 -13.69
CA PHE A 54 0.34 1.45 -12.65
C PHE A 54 0.08 2.94 -12.50
N LEU A 55 -0.08 3.67 -13.60
CA LEU A 55 -0.42 5.10 -13.57
C LEU A 55 -1.78 5.34 -12.92
N ALA A 56 -2.78 4.52 -13.26
CA ALA A 56 -4.11 4.64 -12.66
C ALA A 56 -4.06 4.37 -11.15
N PHE A 57 -3.29 3.37 -10.71
CA PHE A 57 -3.07 3.13 -9.28
C PHE A 57 -2.28 4.25 -8.60
N ALA A 58 -1.27 4.85 -9.24
CA ALA A 58 -0.55 6.00 -8.71
C ALA A 58 -1.47 7.22 -8.55
N ILE A 59 -2.32 7.49 -9.54
CA ILE A 59 -3.38 8.51 -9.44
C ILE A 59 -4.29 8.20 -8.24
N LYS A 60 -4.83 6.99 -8.16
CA LYS A 60 -5.70 6.57 -7.06
C LYS A 60 -5.02 6.72 -5.70
N ASN A 61 -3.77 6.30 -5.55
CA ASN A 61 -3.03 6.39 -4.29
C ASN A 61 -2.79 7.85 -3.88
N PHE A 62 -2.45 8.71 -4.85
CA PHE A 62 -2.32 10.14 -4.62
C PHE A 62 -3.63 10.73 -4.08
N PHE A 63 -4.77 10.44 -4.68
CA PHE A 63 -6.07 10.88 -4.18
C PHE A 63 -6.44 10.22 -2.85
N ALA A 64 -6.14 8.93 -2.67
CA ALA A 64 -6.41 8.20 -1.43
C ALA A 64 -5.68 8.81 -0.23
N TYR A 65 -4.48 9.35 -0.44
CA TYR A 65 -3.75 10.06 0.60
C TYR A 65 -4.54 11.24 1.18
N PHE A 66 -5.22 11.99 0.31
CA PHE A 66 -6.06 13.11 0.72
C PHE A 66 -7.46 12.69 1.17
N ALA A 67 -7.85 11.44 0.99
CA ALA A 67 -9.16 10.92 1.43
C ALA A 67 -9.24 10.66 2.94
N ASP A 68 -8.09 10.56 3.64
CA ASP A 68 -8.03 10.48 5.10
C ASP A 68 -7.04 11.51 5.64
N ILE A 69 -7.55 12.51 6.35
CA ILE A 69 -6.73 13.52 7.04
C ILE A 69 -6.29 13.06 8.44
N GLY A 70 -6.12 11.76 8.63
CA GLY A 70 -5.67 11.15 9.88
C GLY A 70 -6.76 11.00 10.94
N LEU A 71 -8.04 11.16 10.58
CA LEU A 71 -9.15 11.03 11.53
C LEU A 71 -9.30 9.60 12.04
N ALA A 72 -9.10 8.59 11.18
CA ALA A 72 -9.12 7.18 11.59
C ALA A 72 -8.01 6.88 12.61
N ALA A 73 -6.78 7.35 12.36
CA ALA A 73 -5.66 7.21 13.30
C ALA A 73 -5.93 7.92 14.64
N ALA A 74 -6.54 9.11 14.60
CA ALA A 74 -6.93 9.84 15.79
C ALA A 74 -7.98 9.09 16.63
N LEU A 75 -8.96 8.44 16.00
CA LEU A 75 -9.93 7.58 16.67
C LEU A 75 -9.28 6.37 17.36
N ILE A 76 -8.27 5.75 16.70
CA ILE A 76 -7.54 4.60 17.26
C ILE A 76 -6.70 5.04 18.48
N GLN A 77 -6.00 6.17 18.37
CA GLN A 77 -5.08 6.68 19.38
C GLN A 77 -5.81 7.27 20.61
N LYS A 78 -7.05 7.71 20.45
CA LYS A 78 -7.80 8.39 21.51
C LYS A 78 -7.88 7.52 22.77
N ARG A 79 -7.48 8.09 23.92
CA ARG A 79 -7.66 7.48 25.24
C ARG A 79 -9.14 7.56 25.69
N GLY A 80 -9.64 6.50 26.29
CA GLY A 80 -11.03 6.41 26.75
C GLY A 80 -12.00 6.05 25.61
N GLU A 81 -13.29 6.16 25.87
CA GLU A 81 -14.33 5.76 24.92
C GLU A 81 -14.46 6.74 23.74
N VAL A 82 -14.73 6.20 22.56
CA VAL A 82 -15.09 6.99 21.39
C VAL A 82 -16.61 7.13 21.37
N THR A 83 -17.07 8.37 21.33
CA THR A 83 -18.50 8.65 21.30
C THR A 83 -19.09 8.45 19.91
N GLU A 84 -20.36 8.07 19.83
CA GLU A 84 -21.08 7.94 18.56
C GLU A 84 -21.04 9.25 17.75
N LYS A 85 -21.06 10.39 18.44
CA LYS A 85 -20.94 11.72 17.82
C LYS A 85 -19.59 11.90 17.10
N GLU A 86 -18.49 11.40 17.66
CA GLU A 86 -17.17 11.46 17.03
C GLU A 86 -17.08 10.52 15.82
N LEU A 87 -17.63 9.30 15.95
CA LEU A 87 -17.70 8.35 14.82
C LEU A 87 -18.46 8.94 13.64
N ARG A 88 -19.66 9.46 13.87
CA ARG A 88 -20.48 10.06 12.84
C ARG A 88 -19.88 11.35 12.28
N THR A 89 -19.22 12.18 13.12
CA THR A 89 -18.51 13.37 12.65
C THR A 89 -17.36 12.98 11.72
N THR A 90 -16.54 11.99 12.11
CA THR A 90 -15.46 11.46 11.26
C THR A 90 -16.01 10.92 9.95
N PHE A 91 -17.06 10.11 9.99
CA PHE A 91 -17.72 9.57 8.79
C PHE A 91 -18.21 10.69 7.88
N THR A 92 -18.96 11.67 8.40
CA THR A 92 -19.51 12.77 7.60
C THR A 92 -18.43 13.60 6.92
N VAL A 93 -17.38 13.96 7.66
CA VAL A 93 -16.25 14.75 7.12
C VAL A 93 -15.52 13.95 6.05
N GLN A 94 -15.24 12.68 6.30
CA GLN A 94 -14.53 11.81 5.36
C GLN A 94 -15.33 11.55 4.08
N GLN A 95 -16.67 11.33 4.17
CA GLN A 95 -17.51 11.20 3.00
C GLN A 95 -17.54 12.49 2.17
N GLY A 96 -17.71 13.65 2.82
CA GLY A 96 -17.65 14.95 2.14
C GLY A 96 -16.34 15.17 1.41
N GLN A 97 -15.22 14.83 2.04
CA GLN A 97 -13.88 14.94 1.48
C GLN A 97 -13.70 14.01 0.27
N VAL A 98 -14.10 12.74 0.38
CA VAL A 98 -14.02 11.78 -0.74
C VAL A 98 -14.88 12.21 -1.91
N ILE A 99 -16.10 12.73 -1.68
CA ILE A 99 -16.97 13.25 -2.75
C ILE A 99 -16.29 14.42 -3.48
N ILE A 100 -15.66 15.34 -2.75
CA ILE A 100 -14.92 16.45 -3.35
C ILE A 100 -13.74 15.91 -4.18
N LEU A 101 -12.99 14.96 -3.67
CA LEU A 101 -11.86 14.35 -4.40
C LEU A 101 -12.32 13.62 -5.66
N LEU A 102 -13.47 12.93 -5.62
CA LEU A 102 -14.06 12.31 -6.80
C LEU A 102 -14.48 13.34 -7.83
N ALA A 103 -15.09 14.45 -7.41
CA ALA A 103 -15.44 15.55 -8.31
C ALA A 103 -14.19 16.14 -8.98
N ILE A 104 -13.10 16.35 -8.21
CA ILE A 104 -11.80 16.80 -8.75
C ILE A 104 -11.26 15.78 -9.75
N MET A 105 -11.32 14.48 -9.45
CA MET A 105 -10.84 13.42 -10.34
C MET A 105 -11.60 13.40 -11.67
N VAL A 106 -12.93 13.59 -11.63
CA VAL A 106 -13.76 13.67 -12.83
C VAL A 106 -13.43 14.93 -13.64
N VAL A 107 -13.31 16.09 -13.00
CA VAL A 107 -12.93 17.35 -13.65
C VAL A 107 -11.52 17.28 -14.26
N ALA A 108 -10.59 16.55 -13.61
CA ALA A 108 -9.23 16.35 -14.11
C ALA A 108 -9.14 15.34 -15.27
N THR A 109 -10.21 14.67 -15.66
CA THR A 109 -10.22 13.68 -16.76
C THR A 109 -9.59 14.20 -18.06
N PRO A 110 -9.90 15.43 -18.58
CA PRO A 110 -9.24 15.94 -19.78
C PRO A 110 -7.73 16.07 -19.62
N LEU A 111 -7.27 16.44 -18.43
CA LEU A 111 -5.83 16.53 -18.10
C LEU A 111 -5.17 15.16 -18.16
N PHE A 112 -5.79 14.11 -17.60
CA PHE A 112 -5.28 12.75 -17.69
C PHE A 112 -5.20 12.23 -19.12
N LYS A 113 -6.21 12.54 -19.96
CA LYS A 113 -6.20 12.20 -21.38
C LYS A 113 -5.06 12.89 -22.12
N SER A 114 -4.91 14.20 -21.94
CA SER A 114 -3.90 14.98 -22.66
C SER A 114 -2.48 14.68 -22.19
N TRP A 115 -2.27 14.48 -20.89
CA TRP A 115 -0.92 14.32 -20.33
C TRP A 115 -0.39 12.89 -20.46
N TYR A 116 -1.25 11.88 -20.24
CA TYR A 116 -0.84 10.47 -20.31
C TYR A 116 -1.25 9.77 -21.60
N GLY A 117 -2.01 10.41 -22.47
CA GLY A 117 -2.54 9.77 -23.68
C GLY A 117 -3.58 8.67 -23.39
N PHE A 118 -4.33 8.79 -22.30
CA PHE A 118 -5.26 7.76 -21.87
C PHE A 118 -6.47 7.63 -22.80
N SER A 119 -6.78 6.38 -23.16
CA SER A 119 -8.01 6.02 -23.87
C SER A 119 -9.24 6.14 -22.95
N ASP A 120 -10.44 6.09 -23.54
CA ASP A 120 -11.69 6.10 -22.76
C ASP A 120 -11.78 4.91 -21.81
N THR A 121 -11.29 3.73 -22.20
CA THR A 121 -11.24 2.56 -21.31
C THR A 121 -10.32 2.77 -20.13
N SER A 122 -9.19 3.46 -20.30
CA SER A 122 -8.28 3.84 -19.22
C SER A 122 -8.94 4.83 -18.25
N ILE A 123 -9.72 5.77 -18.76
CA ILE A 123 -10.48 6.73 -17.95
C ILE A 123 -11.58 6.02 -17.15
N HIS A 124 -12.31 5.08 -17.73
CA HIS A 124 -13.30 4.29 -16.99
C HIS A 124 -12.65 3.51 -15.85
N PHE A 125 -11.42 3.03 -16.04
CA PHE A 125 -10.67 2.38 -14.97
C PHE A 125 -10.31 3.36 -13.84
N ILE A 126 -9.89 4.60 -14.16
CA ILE A 126 -9.62 5.64 -13.16
C ILE A 126 -10.90 5.98 -12.37
N TRP A 127 -12.04 6.11 -13.03
CA TRP A 127 -13.31 6.36 -12.35
C TRP A 127 -13.73 5.19 -11.45
N ALA A 128 -13.50 3.96 -11.88
CA ALA A 128 -13.74 2.77 -11.05
C ALA A 128 -12.83 2.74 -9.82
N LEU A 129 -11.58 3.14 -9.96
CA LEU A 129 -10.66 3.31 -8.83
C LEU A 129 -11.13 4.44 -7.90
N GLY A 130 -11.67 5.53 -8.44
CA GLY A 130 -12.34 6.56 -7.65
C GLY A 130 -13.53 5.99 -6.86
N ALA A 131 -14.42 5.25 -7.50
CA ALA A 131 -15.54 4.58 -6.82
C ALA A 131 -15.04 3.63 -5.70
N SER A 132 -13.92 2.94 -5.92
CA SER A 132 -13.31 2.10 -4.87
C SER A 132 -12.83 2.90 -3.66
N LEU A 133 -12.41 4.17 -3.82
CA LEU A 133 -12.11 5.07 -2.72
C LEU A 133 -13.37 5.38 -1.90
N LEU A 134 -14.51 5.59 -2.57
CA LEU A 134 -15.78 5.79 -1.87
C LEU A 134 -16.16 4.54 -1.06
N PHE A 135 -16.10 3.34 -1.65
CA PHE A 135 -16.38 2.10 -0.93
C PHE A 135 -15.40 1.88 0.25
N SER A 136 -14.13 2.24 0.07
CA SER A 136 -13.14 2.19 1.14
C SER A 136 -13.47 3.16 2.28
N SER A 137 -13.89 4.39 1.97
CA SER A 137 -14.25 5.38 2.98
C SER A 137 -15.50 4.99 3.76
N LEU A 138 -16.48 4.37 3.11
CA LEU A 138 -17.67 3.83 3.78
C LEU A 138 -17.34 2.78 4.84
N ARG A 139 -16.29 1.96 4.64
CA ARG A 139 -15.87 0.94 5.61
C ARG A 139 -14.86 1.43 6.65
N THR A 140 -14.44 2.70 6.62
CA THR A 140 -13.42 3.21 7.54
C THR A 140 -13.82 3.06 9.00
N ILE A 141 -15.04 3.44 9.37
CA ILE A 141 -15.47 3.38 10.77
C ILE A 141 -15.53 1.95 11.30
N PRO A 142 -16.22 0.97 10.64
CA PRO A 142 -16.17 -0.43 11.08
C PRO A 142 -14.74 -0.98 11.19
N SER A 143 -13.87 -0.65 10.21
CA SER A 143 -12.47 -1.08 10.22
C SER A 143 -11.69 -0.50 11.40
N THR A 144 -11.82 0.80 11.67
CA THR A 144 -11.20 1.49 12.80
C THR A 144 -11.65 0.91 14.14
N LEU A 145 -12.94 0.59 14.29
CA LEU A 145 -13.46 -0.03 15.50
C LEU A 145 -12.93 -1.46 15.71
N MET A 146 -12.85 -2.27 14.64
CA MET A 146 -12.23 -3.60 14.72
C MET A 146 -10.75 -3.52 15.13
N GLU A 147 -10.01 -2.55 14.61
CA GLU A 147 -8.59 -2.34 14.93
C GLU A 147 -8.43 -1.86 16.37
N ARG A 148 -9.23 -0.90 16.82
CA ARG A 148 -9.26 -0.40 18.18
C ARG A 148 -9.59 -1.48 19.22
N GLU A 149 -10.50 -2.40 18.89
CA GLU A 149 -10.87 -3.54 19.72
C GLU A 149 -9.91 -4.73 19.61
N LEU A 150 -8.81 -4.59 18.86
CA LEU A 150 -7.83 -5.65 18.59
C LEU A 150 -8.46 -6.90 17.94
N LYS A 151 -9.55 -6.72 17.18
CA LYS A 151 -10.23 -7.79 16.43
C LYS A 151 -9.58 -8.01 15.05
N PHE A 152 -8.25 -8.16 15.03
CA PHE A 152 -7.46 -8.25 13.79
C PHE A 152 -7.88 -9.40 12.87
N GLY A 153 -8.37 -10.52 13.43
CA GLY A 153 -8.87 -11.62 12.61
C GLY A 153 -10.04 -11.19 11.70
N ARG A 154 -11.01 -10.41 12.24
CA ARG A 154 -12.12 -9.88 11.44
C ARG A 154 -11.69 -8.75 10.52
N PHE A 155 -10.73 -7.93 10.96
CA PHE A 155 -10.19 -6.80 10.20
C PHE A 155 -9.48 -7.22 8.91
N VAL A 156 -8.75 -8.36 8.91
CA VAL A 156 -7.95 -8.80 7.75
C VAL A 156 -8.76 -9.57 6.70
N ILE A 157 -9.88 -10.20 7.08
CA ILE A 157 -10.69 -11.03 6.17
C ILE A 157 -11.17 -10.23 4.94
N PRO A 158 -11.82 -9.04 5.09
CA PRO A 158 -12.25 -8.26 3.93
C PRO A 158 -11.11 -7.88 3.00
N GLN A 159 -9.92 -7.65 3.53
CA GLN A 159 -8.75 -7.24 2.76
C GLN A 159 -8.17 -8.40 1.93
N ILE A 160 -8.14 -9.61 2.50
CA ILE A 160 -7.71 -10.81 1.78
C ILE A 160 -8.72 -11.17 0.69
N VAL A 161 -10.02 -11.11 0.99
CA VAL A 161 -11.09 -11.37 0.03
C VAL A 161 -11.07 -10.36 -1.11
N ASP A 162 -10.88 -9.05 -0.81
CA ASP A 162 -10.70 -7.99 -1.80
C ASP A 162 -9.58 -8.34 -2.78
N ALA A 163 -8.39 -8.65 -2.26
CA ALA A 163 -7.24 -8.99 -3.08
C ALA A 163 -7.47 -10.28 -3.91
N LEU A 164 -8.03 -11.33 -3.31
CA LEU A 164 -8.34 -12.57 -4.02
C LEU A 164 -9.30 -12.32 -5.18
N ILE A 165 -10.40 -11.63 -4.94
CA ILE A 165 -11.39 -11.32 -5.98
C ILE A 165 -10.76 -10.44 -7.05
N PHE A 166 -10.07 -9.35 -6.64
CA PHE A 166 -9.44 -8.43 -7.58
C PHE A 166 -8.48 -9.14 -8.52
N TYR A 167 -7.52 -9.88 -7.98
CA TYR A 167 -6.50 -10.52 -8.80
C TYR A 167 -7.05 -11.69 -9.61
N THR A 168 -7.95 -12.51 -9.05
CA THR A 168 -8.58 -13.62 -9.78
C THR A 168 -9.40 -13.09 -10.96
N LEU A 169 -10.28 -12.11 -10.74
CA LEU A 169 -11.07 -11.50 -11.81
C LEU A 169 -10.19 -10.80 -12.84
N SER A 170 -9.18 -10.03 -12.38
CA SER A 170 -8.26 -9.35 -13.31
C SER A 170 -7.57 -10.34 -14.24
N VAL A 171 -6.97 -11.41 -13.71
CA VAL A 171 -6.27 -12.41 -14.51
C VAL A 171 -7.24 -13.14 -15.44
N THR A 172 -8.40 -13.59 -14.94
CA THR A 172 -9.40 -14.31 -15.74
C THR A 172 -9.94 -13.45 -16.87
N LEU A 173 -10.31 -12.20 -16.61
CA LEU A 173 -10.87 -11.32 -17.64
C LEU A 173 -9.81 -10.83 -18.65
N VAL A 174 -8.56 -10.62 -18.20
CA VAL A 174 -7.45 -10.34 -19.14
C VAL A 174 -7.21 -11.55 -20.04
N PHE A 175 -7.23 -12.77 -19.51
CA PHE A 175 -7.12 -13.99 -20.30
C PHE A 175 -8.24 -14.12 -21.34
N LEU A 176 -9.44 -13.63 -21.02
CA LEU A 176 -10.59 -13.54 -21.95
C LEU A 176 -10.52 -12.31 -22.89
N ASN A 177 -9.38 -11.62 -22.97
CA ASN A 177 -9.12 -10.48 -23.85
C ASN A 177 -9.93 -9.21 -23.57
N PHE A 178 -10.43 -9.01 -22.32
CA PHE A 178 -11.09 -7.75 -21.93
C PHE A 178 -10.11 -6.58 -21.75
N GLY A 179 -8.79 -6.79 -21.81
CA GLY A 179 -7.78 -5.74 -21.67
C GLY A 179 -7.90 -4.94 -20.37
N ILE A 180 -7.84 -3.60 -20.45
CA ILE A 180 -7.95 -2.70 -19.30
C ILE A 180 -9.32 -2.76 -18.59
N THR A 181 -10.40 -3.07 -19.32
CA THR A 181 -11.74 -3.22 -18.76
C THR A 181 -11.80 -4.31 -17.68
N SER A 182 -10.91 -5.30 -17.74
CA SER A 182 -10.76 -6.33 -16.72
C SER A 182 -10.54 -5.74 -15.32
N PHE A 183 -9.69 -4.73 -15.23
CA PHE A 183 -9.39 -4.06 -13.96
C PHE A 183 -10.54 -3.18 -13.47
N THR A 184 -11.28 -2.58 -14.40
CA THR A 184 -12.50 -1.80 -14.08
C THR A 184 -13.52 -2.68 -13.39
N ILE A 185 -13.82 -3.85 -13.96
CA ILE A 185 -14.77 -4.80 -13.40
C ILE A 185 -14.23 -5.37 -12.08
N ALA A 186 -12.97 -5.80 -12.07
CA ALA A 186 -12.36 -6.43 -10.90
C ALA A 186 -12.35 -5.50 -9.69
N VAL A 187 -11.98 -4.22 -9.85
CA VAL A 187 -11.91 -3.28 -8.72
C VAL A 187 -13.29 -2.93 -8.16
N ILE A 188 -14.30 -2.79 -9.00
CA ILE A 188 -15.67 -2.52 -8.53
C ILE A 188 -16.21 -3.72 -7.75
N VAL A 189 -16.11 -4.94 -8.32
CA VAL A 189 -16.62 -6.15 -7.68
C VAL A 189 -15.89 -6.42 -6.36
N SER A 190 -14.56 -6.39 -6.36
CA SER A 190 -13.76 -6.68 -5.17
C SER A 190 -14.02 -5.68 -4.04
N SER A 191 -14.03 -4.40 -4.35
CA SER A 191 -14.24 -3.35 -3.34
C SER A 191 -15.67 -3.34 -2.79
N LEU A 192 -16.67 -3.67 -3.63
CA LEU A 192 -18.06 -3.79 -3.18
C LEU A 192 -18.23 -5.00 -2.26
N VAL A 193 -17.69 -6.17 -2.63
CA VAL A 193 -17.74 -7.37 -1.79
C VAL A 193 -17.00 -7.13 -0.46
N SER A 194 -15.84 -6.47 -0.50
CA SER A 194 -15.08 -6.11 0.69
C SER A 194 -15.85 -5.16 1.61
N LEU A 195 -16.58 -4.19 1.04
CA LEU A 195 -17.48 -3.31 1.78
C LEU A 195 -18.58 -4.11 2.48
N MET A 196 -19.32 -4.93 1.74
CA MET A 196 -20.41 -5.75 2.28
C MET A 196 -19.89 -6.67 3.40
N LEU A 197 -18.77 -7.35 3.18
CA LEU A 197 -18.17 -8.26 4.15
C LEU A 197 -17.72 -7.53 5.42
N THR A 198 -17.21 -6.30 5.30
CA THR A 198 -16.84 -5.49 6.47
C THR A 198 -18.04 -5.21 7.36
N TYR A 199 -19.19 -4.84 6.77
CA TYR A 199 -20.42 -4.58 7.52
C TYR A 199 -21.06 -5.85 8.10
N VAL A 200 -20.92 -6.99 7.45
CA VAL A 200 -21.36 -8.30 7.99
C VAL A 200 -20.52 -8.68 9.21
N LEU A 201 -19.20 -8.47 9.16
CA LEU A 201 -18.28 -8.83 10.25
C LEU A 201 -18.32 -7.85 11.43
N TYR A 202 -18.64 -6.61 11.16
CA TYR A 202 -18.78 -5.55 12.17
C TYR A 202 -19.91 -4.59 11.77
N PRO A 203 -21.15 -4.90 12.17
CA PRO A 203 -22.30 -4.05 11.87
C PRO A 203 -22.16 -2.68 12.57
N TRP A 204 -22.17 -1.63 11.79
CA TRP A 204 -22.24 -0.25 12.26
C TRP A 204 -23.22 0.51 11.36
N ILE A 205 -24.13 1.29 11.96
CA ILE A 205 -25.13 2.02 11.18
C ILE A 205 -24.58 3.41 10.87
N PRO A 206 -24.27 3.71 9.58
CA PRO A 206 -23.85 5.03 9.16
C PRO A 206 -24.87 6.10 9.56
N GLY A 207 -24.38 7.25 9.99
CA GLY A 207 -25.23 8.36 10.34
C GLY A 207 -24.53 9.68 10.12
N ILE A 208 -25.26 10.70 9.73
CA ILE A 208 -24.74 12.05 9.49
C ILE A 208 -24.78 12.81 10.83
N ALA A 209 -23.64 13.29 11.27
CA ALA A 209 -23.53 14.24 12.37
C ALA A 209 -22.27 15.07 12.19
N PHE A 210 -22.32 16.31 12.66
CA PHE A 210 -21.17 17.21 12.61
C PHE A 210 -20.99 17.89 13.97
N SER A 211 -19.77 17.81 14.50
CA SER A 211 -19.36 18.48 15.73
C SER A 211 -18.01 19.14 15.53
N LYS A 212 -18.00 20.47 15.53
CA LYS A 212 -16.78 21.26 15.38
C LYS A 212 -15.75 20.94 16.46
N ASP A 213 -16.18 20.72 17.71
CA ASP A 213 -15.30 20.42 18.82
C ASP A 213 -14.68 19.02 18.70
N SER A 214 -15.48 18.03 18.27
CA SER A 214 -14.98 16.67 18.01
C SER A 214 -13.98 16.68 16.86
N LEU A 215 -14.30 17.37 15.75
CA LEU A 215 -13.42 17.49 14.61
C LEU A 215 -12.10 18.17 14.99
N LYS A 216 -12.15 19.30 15.70
CA LYS A 216 -10.95 20.01 16.14
C LYS A 216 -10.03 19.15 17.00
N ARG A 217 -10.60 18.40 17.95
CA ARG A 217 -9.81 17.46 18.78
C ARG A 217 -9.15 16.36 17.98
N LEU A 218 -9.86 15.76 17.02
CA LEU A 218 -9.32 14.69 16.17
C LEU A 218 -8.27 15.21 15.20
N LEU A 219 -8.46 16.40 14.60
CA LEU A 219 -7.50 17.01 13.70
C LEU A 219 -6.19 17.41 14.37
N ASN A 220 -6.21 17.78 15.64
CA ASN A 220 -4.98 18.11 16.38
C ASN A 220 -3.96 16.97 16.40
N PHE A 221 -4.42 15.72 16.34
CA PHE A 221 -3.56 14.55 16.20
C PHE A 221 -3.46 14.09 14.74
N GLY A 222 -4.58 14.03 14.04
CA GLY A 222 -4.66 13.47 12.70
C GLY A 222 -3.85 14.23 11.67
N LEU A 223 -3.89 15.56 11.68
CA LEU A 223 -3.21 16.36 10.67
C LEU A 223 -1.67 16.29 10.76
N PRO A 224 -1.03 16.44 11.95
CA PRO A 224 0.42 16.20 12.08
C PRO A 224 0.83 14.78 11.68
N TYR A 225 0.04 13.77 12.04
CA TYR A 225 0.27 12.38 11.62
C TYR A 225 0.27 12.23 10.10
N GLN A 226 -0.68 12.87 9.42
CA GLN A 226 -0.80 12.82 7.97
C GLN A 226 0.36 13.51 7.26
N VAL A 227 0.80 14.70 7.72
CA VAL A 227 1.91 15.43 7.14
C VAL A 227 3.21 14.59 7.14
N ASN A 228 3.48 13.84 8.21
CA ASN A 228 4.66 12.98 8.30
C ASN A 228 4.70 11.88 7.23
N THR A 229 3.55 11.39 6.77
CA THR A 229 3.48 10.34 5.73
C THR A 229 3.48 10.91 4.31
N PHE A 230 3.22 12.22 4.15
CA PHE A 230 3.10 12.86 2.84
C PHE A 230 4.35 12.72 1.96
N LEU A 231 5.52 12.95 2.52
CA LEU A 231 6.77 12.90 1.77
C LEU A 231 7.05 11.53 1.16
N ALA A 232 6.70 10.46 1.87
CA ALA A 232 6.87 9.09 1.36
C ALA A 232 5.95 8.81 0.16
N VAL A 233 4.67 9.18 0.26
CA VAL A 233 3.69 9.00 -0.82
C VAL A 233 4.02 9.91 -2.00
N ALA A 234 4.36 11.17 -1.76
CA ALA A 234 4.72 12.13 -2.80
C ALA A 234 5.98 11.68 -3.58
N LYS A 235 6.95 11.06 -2.90
CA LYS A 235 8.14 10.51 -3.54
C LYS A 235 7.79 9.34 -4.47
N ASP A 236 7.09 8.32 -3.99
CA ASP A 236 6.90 7.08 -4.74
C ASP A 236 5.84 7.22 -5.84
N ASP A 237 4.65 7.70 -5.52
CA ASP A 237 3.57 7.88 -6.48
C ASP A 237 3.80 9.13 -7.36
N GLY A 238 4.30 10.23 -6.78
CA GLY A 238 4.63 11.45 -7.51
C GLY A 238 5.67 11.22 -8.60
N MET A 239 6.74 10.47 -8.30
CA MET A 239 7.74 10.09 -9.31
C MET A 239 7.12 9.27 -10.44
N THR A 240 6.24 8.33 -10.14
CA THR A 240 5.53 7.54 -11.15
C THR A 240 4.64 8.41 -12.03
N LEU A 241 3.93 9.38 -11.45
CA LEU A 241 3.06 10.32 -12.17
C LEU A 241 3.87 11.23 -13.10
N VAL A 242 4.96 11.84 -12.60
CA VAL A 242 5.81 12.72 -13.40
C VAL A 242 6.47 11.97 -14.56
N LEU A 243 7.10 10.83 -14.27
CA LEU A 243 7.72 10.01 -15.31
C LEU A 243 6.69 9.50 -16.33
N GLY A 244 5.46 9.21 -15.88
CA GLY A 244 4.37 8.81 -16.77
C GLY A 244 3.99 9.89 -17.77
N GLY A 245 4.00 11.16 -17.37
CA GLY A 245 3.77 12.29 -18.27
C GLY A 245 4.89 12.49 -19.30
N ILE A 246 6.13 12.11 -18.95
CA ILE A 246 7.30 12.26 -19.83
C ILE A 246 7.45 11.06 -20.78
N LEU A 247 7.31 9.84 -20.26
CA LEU A 247 7.63 8.60 -20.98
C LEU A 247 6.40 7.90 -21.55
N GLY A 248 5.22 8.36 -21.18
CA GLY A 248 3.95 7.72 -21.51
C GLY A 248 3.74 6.38 -20.78
N PRO A 249 2.57 5.74 -21.02
CA PRO A 249 2.21 4.49 -20.34
C PRO A 249 3.21 3.35 -20.61
N ALA A 250 3.66 3.16 -21.85
CA ALA A 250 4.58 2.07 -22.18
C ALA A 250 5.93 2.21 -21.44
N GLY A 251 6.48 3.43 -21.36
CA GLY A 251 7.73 3.69 -20.64
C GLY A 251 7.60 3.40 -19.14
N ILE A 252 6.50 3.83 -18.52
CA ILE A 252 6.21 3.48 -17.13
C ILE A 252 6.00 1.99 -16.95
N GLY A 253 5.34 1.33 -17.91
CA GLY A 253 5.17 -0.12 -17.90
C GLY A 253 6.51 -0.85 -17.76
N TYR A 254 7.51 -0.48 -18.54
CA TYR A 254 8.86 -1.05 -18.45
C TYR A 254 9.54 -0.77 -17.10
N ILE A 255 9.51 0.49 -16.64
CA ILE A 255 10.18 0.90 -15.40
C ILE A 255 9.56 0.21 -14.19
N VAL A 256 8.22 0.24 -14.07
CA VAL A 256 7.56 -0.32 -12.87
C VAL A 256 7.59 -1.85 -12.90
N TRP A 257 7.52 -2.47 -14.08
CA TRP A 257 7.74 -3.91 -14.24
C TRP A 257 9.14 -4.30 -13.75
N ALA A 258 10.17 -3.61 -14.20
CA ALA A 258 11.54 -3.82 -13.75
C ALA A 258 11.71 -3.61 -12.24
N LYS A 259 11.17 -2.50 -11.72
CA LYS A 259 11.19 -2.16 -10.29
C LYS A 259 10.53 -3.25 -9.44
N LYS A 260 9.39 -3.78 -9.87
CA LYS A 260 8.67 -4.82 -9.14
C LYS A 260 9.51 -6.07 -8.92
N TRP A 261 10.27 -6.49 -9.94
CA TRP A 261 11.18 -7.64 -9.84
C TRP A 261 12.45 -7.32 -9.05
N ALA A 262 13.09 -6.17 -9.32
CA ALA A 262 14.31 -5.76 -8.65
C ALA A 262 14.13 -5.54 -7.14
N ASP A 263 12.96 -5.07 -6.69
CA ASP A 263 12.68 -4.81 -5.28
C ASP A 263 12.37 -6.09 -4.47
N LEU A 264 12.05 -7.21 -5.13
CA LEU A 264 11.67 -8.45 -4.45
C LEU A 264 12.75 -8.95 -3.48
N PRO A 265 14.02 -9.11 -3.88
CA PRO A 265 15.06 -9.59 -2.97
C PRO A 265 15.21 -8.71 -1.73
N LEU A 266 15.13 -7.39 -1.91
CA LEU A 266 15.24 -6.45 -0.81
C LEU A 266 14.08 -6.59 0.17
N ARG A 267 12.83 -6.67 -0.31
CA ARG A 267 11.66 -6.83 0.54
C ARG A 267 11.70 -8.13 1.34
N PHE A 268 12.06 -9.24 0.71
CA PHE A 268 12.17 -10.54 1.40
C PHE A 268 13.25 -10.54 2.48
N ALA A 269 14.38 -9.86 2.26
CA ALA A 269 15.45 -9.76 3.24
C ALA A 269 15.15 -8.74 4.35
N MET A 270 14.62 -7.56 3.99
CA MET A 270 14.46 -6.42 4.90
C MET A 270 13.25 -6.52 5.83
N ASP A 271 12.10 -7.00 5.35
CA ASP A 271 10.87 -6.99 6.14
C ASP A 271 11.00 -7.78 7.45
N PRO A 272 11.62 -9.00 7.47
CA PRO A 272 11.90 -9.72 8.72
C PRO A 272 12.92 -9.00 9.61
N VAL A 273 14.00 -8.48 8.99
CA VAL A 273 15.09 -7.82 9.72
C VAL A 273 14.59 -6.57 10.43
N ASN A 274 13.83 -5.70 9.75
CA ASN A 274 13.33 -4.45 10.32
C ASN A 274 12.46 -4.67 11.55
N LYS A 275 11.67 -5.76 11.59
CA LYS A 275 10.82 -6.10 12.75
C LYS A 275 11.64 -6.41 14.01
N VAL A 276 12.88 -6.87 13.86
CA VAL A 276 13.76 -7.26 14.96
C VAL A 276 14.77 -6.15 15.27
N THR A 277 15.35 -5.54 14.25
CA THR A 277 16.46 -4.59 14.43
C THR A 277 16.04 -3.28 15.04
N PHE A 278 14.88 -2.72 14.67
CA PHE A 278 14.44 -1.43 15.21
C PHE A 278 14.27 -1.45 16.74
N PRO A 279 13.54 -2.41 17.36
CA PRO A 279 13.47 -2.52 18.82
C PRO A 279 14.82 -2.85 19.46
N ALA A 280 15.65 -3.66 18.78
CA ALA A 280 16.97 -4.01 19.29
C ALA A 280 17.91 -2.80 19.34
N PHE A 281 17.97 -2.02 18.25
CA PHE A 281 18.79 -0.80 18.18
C PHE A 281 18.37 0.23 19.23
N SER A 282 17.06 0.44 19.42
CA SER A 282 16.54 1.35 20.46
C SER A 282 16.96 0.94 21.87
N ARG A 283 17.09 -0.37 22.16
CA ARG A 283 17.54 -0.85 23.48
C ARG A 283 19.04 -0.76 23.67
N MET A 284 19.83 -0.85 22.59
CA MET A 284 21.29 -0.82 22.61
C MET A 284 21.88 0.59 22.43
N GLN A 285 21.06 1.64 22.34
CA GLN A 285 21.51 3.02 22.04
C GLN A 285 22.56 3.57 23.01
N ASN A 286 22.63 3.04 24.24
CA ASN A 286 23.60 3.45 25.26
C ASN A 286 24.94 2.68 25.18
N ASN A 287 25.04 1.62 24.36
CA ASN A 287 26.24 0.84 24.15
C ASN A 287 26.67 0.88 22.67
N ILE A 288 27.51 1.86 22.33
CA ILE A 288 27.91 2.12 20.94
C ILE A 288 28.61 0.91 20.31
N SER A 289 29.38 0.14 21.05
CA SER A 289 30.10 -1.03 20.53
C SER A 289 29.14 -2.15 20.11
N GLU A 290 28.19 -2.50 20.98
CA GLU A 290 27.16 -3.51 20.68
C GLU A 290 26.24 -3.07 19.55
N LEU A 291 25.86 -1.79 19.57
CA LEU A 291 25.01 -1.21 18.54
C LEU A 291 25.68 -1.22 17.15
N SER A 292 26.96 -0.82 17.07
CA SER A 292 27.74 -0.87 15.83
C SER A 292 27.88 -2.31 15.31
N SER A 293 28.15 -3.27 16.21
CA SER A 293 28.20 -4.69 15.85
C SER A 293 26.86 -5.20 15.30
N ALA A 294 25.75 -4.82 15.93
CA ALA A 294 24.41 -5.22 15.51
C ALA A 294 24.04 -4.63 14.13
N VAL A 295 24.37 -3.36 13.88
CA VAL A 295 24.17 -2.70 12.58
C VAL A 295 24.98 -3.37 11.50
N ASN A 296 26.30 -3.61 11.74
CA ASN A 296 27.18 -4.27 10.79
C ASN A 296 26.69 -5.68 10.43
N LYS A 297 26.25 -6.48 11.43
CA LYS A 297 25.68 -7.82 11.21
C LYS A 297 24.38 -7.74 10.38
N SER A 298 23.53 -6.74 10.62
CA SER A 298 22.30 -6.55 9.86
C SER A 298 22.60 -6.21 8.40
N ILE A 299 23.54 -5.28 8.15
CA ILE A 299 23.99 -4.94 6.80
C ILE A 299 24.57 -6.14 6.10
N LEU A 300 25.49 -6.86 6.76
CA LEU A 300 26.12 -8.06 6.18
C LEU A 300 25.08 -9.11 5.79
N TYR A 301 24.13 -9.39 6.68
CA TYR A 301 23.04 -10.34 6.42
C TYR A 301 22.18 -9.93 5.21
N ILE A 302 21.73 -8.67 5.18
CA ILE A 302 20.91 -8.17 4.09
C ILE A 302 21.68 -8.18 2.77
N CYS A 303 22.91 -7.66 2.75
CA CYS A 303 23.74 -7.62 1.55
C CYS A 303 24.08 -9.01 1.04
N SER A 304 24.35 -9.98 1.92
CA SER A 304 24.67 -11.38 1.53
C SER A 304 23.49 -12.08 0.83
N LEU A 305 22.26 -11.66 1.08
CA LEU A 305 21.06 -12.17 0.42
C LEU A 305 20.71 -11.35 -0.83
N VAL A 306 20.71 -10.02 -0.70
CA VAL A 306 20.21 -9.12 -1.76
C VAL A 306 21.16 -9.05 -2.93
N PHE A 307 22.48 -8.94 -2.71
CA PHE A 307 23.45 -8.80 -3.79
C PHE A 307 23.44 -9.99 -4.76
N PRO A 308 23.60 -11.25 -4.29
CA PRO A 308 23.54 -12.39 -5.19
C PRO A 308 22.18 -12.53 -5.87
N ALA A 309 21.09 -12.23 -5.15
CA ALA A 309 19.75 -12.36 -5.71
C ALA A 309 19.46 -11.33 -6.80
N VAL A 310 19.89 -10.07 -6.62
CA VAL A 310 19.72 -9.02 -7.65
C VAL A 310 20.63 -9.28 -8.83
N ILE A 311 21.89 -9.64 -8.61
CA ILE A 311 22.83 -9.96 -9.71
C ILE A 311 22.32 -11.18 -10.47
N GLY A 312 21.92 -12.23 -9.79
CA GLY A 312 21.31 -13.42 -10.40
C GLY A 312 20.07 -13.09 -11.21
N LEU A 313 19.18 -12.23 -10.68
CA LEU A 313 17.99 -11.77 -11.39
C LEU A 313 18.36 -11.05 -12.72
N ILE A 314 19.35 -10.14 -12.68
CA ILE A 314 19.78 -9.39 -13.87
C ILE A 314 20.38 -10.35 -14.92
N ILE A 315 21.17 -11.34 -14.50
CA ILE A 315 21.79 -12.32 -15.41
C ILE A 315 20.73 -13.25 -16.03
N ILE A 316 19.75 -13.71 -15.23
CA ILE A 316 18.78 -14.71 -15.66
C ILE A 316 17.61 -14.06 -16.41
N ALA A 317 17.34 -12.76 -16.22
CA ALA A 317 16.18 -12.08 -16.83
C ALA A 317 16.19 -12.14 -18.36
N GLY A 318 17.35 -11.91 -19.01
CA GLY A 318 17.48 -12.03 -20.46
C GLY A 318 17.08 -13.42 -20.98
N PRO A 319 17.76 -14.51 -20.55
CA PRO A 319 17.39 -15.88 -20.93
C PRO A 319 15.91 -16.23 -20.64
N ILE A 320 15.33 -15.77 -19.52
CA ILE A 320 13.90 -16.02 -19.22
C ILE A 320 13.01 -15.34 -20.26
N ILE A 321 13.30 -14.07 -20.60
CA ILE A 321 12.51 -13.30 -21.57
C ILE A 321 12.63 -13.92 -22.98
N GLU A 322 13.77 -14.43 -23.36
CA GLU A 322 13.97 -15.10 -24.64
C GLU A 322 13.25 -16.47 -24.71
N THR A 323 13.29 -17.22 -23.61
CA THR A 323 12.71 -18.58 -23.55
C THR A 323 11.19 -18.55 -23.49
N ILE A 324 10.60 -17.53 -22.85
CA ILE A 324 9.14 -17.43 -22.68
C ILE A 324 8.58 -16.44 -23.72
N PRO A 325 7.92 -16.90 -24.82
CA PRO A 325 7.48 -16.03 -25.90
C PRO A 325 6.60 -14.85 -25.45
N SER A 326 5.73 -15.08 -24.45
CA SER A 326 4.84 -14.04 -23.92
C SER A 326 5.58 -12.93 -23.15
N TYR A 327 6.84 -13.16 -22.77
CA TYR A 327 7.68 -12.18 -22.06
C TYR A 327 8.63 -11.40 -22.97
N LYS A 328 8.82 -11.79 -24.23
CA LYS A 328 9.72 -11.11 -25.17
C LYS A 328 9.46 -9.60 -25.30
N LYS A 329 8.22 -9.17 -25.13
CA LYS A 329 7.82 -7.74 -25.08
C LYS A 329 8.48 -6.93 -23.97
N TRP A 330 9.07 -7.59 -22.94
CA TRP A 330 9.76 -6.94 -21.81
C TRP A 330 11.27 -6.77 -22.04
N GLU A 331 11.80 -7.17 -23.18
CA GLU A 331 13.21 -6.98 -23.53
C GLU A 331 13.72 -5.54 -23.30
N PRO A 332 12.97 -4.46 -23.69
CA PRO A 332 13.39 -3.09 -23.38
C PRO A 332 13.46 -2.77 -21.88
N ALA A 333 12.77 -3.54 -21.03
CA ALA A 333 12.79 -3.35 -19.57
C ALA A 333 14.09 -3.88 -18.92
N LEU A 334 14.92 -4.65 -19.61
CA LEU A 334 16.17 -5.19 -19.07
C LEU A 334 17.15 -4.10 -18.63
N ILE A 335 17.23 -3.00 -19.41
CA ILE A 335 18.05 -1.84 -19.03
C ILE A 335 17.52 -1.21 -17.74
N ALA A 336 16.20 -1.00 -17.65
CA ALA A 336 15.57 -0.49 -16.45
C ALA A 336 15.77 -1.44 -15.26
N LEU A 337 15.71 -2.76 -15.48
CA LEU A 337 15.97 -3.78 -14.46
C LEU A 337 17.39 -3.69 -13.91
N ALA A 338 18.39 -3.51 -14.75
CA ALA A 338 19.77 -3.35 -14.33
C ALA A 338 19.98 -2.07 -13.52
N LEU A 339 19.43 -0.94 -13.98
CA LEU A 339 19.55 0.35 -13.27
C LEU A 339 18.83 0.35 -11.92
N VAL A 340 17.60 -0.17 -11.88
CA VAL A 340 16.82 -0.28 -10.63
C VAL A 340 17.45 -1.33 -9.73
N GLY A 341 17.96 -2.44 -10.27
CA GLY A 341 18.70 -3.45 -9.53
C GLY A 341 19.92 -2.87 -8.81
N PHE A 342 20.69 -2.01 -9.49
CA PHE A 342 21.78 -1.29 -8.86
C PHE A 342 21.31 -0.40 -7.71
N ASN A 343 20.21 0.33 -7.89
CA ASN A 343 19.59 1.12 -6.81
C ASN A 343 19.15 0.22 -5.64
N THR A 344 18.62 -0.96 -5.90
CA THR A 344 18.19 -1.93 -4.87
C THR A 344 19.38 -2.47 -4.07
N VAL A 345 20.52 -2.72 -4.72
CA VAL A 345 21.79 -3.07 -4.06
C VAL A 345 22.24 -1.94 -3.12
N TRP A 346 22.18 -0.69 -3.57
CA TRP A 346 22.47 0.47 -2.73
C TRP A 346 21.51 0.61 -1.56
N ALA A 347 20.20 0.39 -1.79
CA ALA A 347 19.18 0.42 -0.74
C ALA A 347 19.41 -0.65 0.34
N ALA A 348 19.98 -1.80 -0.02
CA ALA A 348 20.32 -2.85 0.95
C ALA A 348 21.35 -2.39 1.99
N VAL A 349 22.23 -1.45 1.64
CA VAL A 349 23.19 -0.85 2.55
C VAL A 349 22.59 0.35 3.30
N SER A 350 21.91 1.24 2.59
CA SER A 350 21.45 2.52 3.15
C SER A 350 20.26 2.36 4.10
N THR A 351 19.35 1.42 3.86
CA THR A 351 18.13 1.29 4.67
C THR A 351 18.41 0.85 6.13
N PRO A 352 19.28 -0.13 6.43
CA PRO A 352 19.67 -0.42 7.82
C PRO A 352 20.30 0.76 8.54
N LEU A 353 21.08 1.58 7.83
CA LEU A 353 21.69 2.79 8.39
C LEU A 353 20.62 3.85 8.73
N THR A 354 19.65 4.05 7.85
CA THR A 354 18.49 4.92 8.10
C THR A 354 17.70 4.45 9.33
N ASN A 355 17.44 3.14 9.43
CA ASN A 355 16.78 2.56 10.59
C ASN A 355 17.57 2.74 11.90
N PHE A 356 18.89 2.64 11.83
CA PHE A 356 19.78 2.93 12.96
C PHE A 356 19.67 4.40 13.40
N LEU A 357 19.74 5.34 12.46
CA LEU A 357 19.61 6.78 12.76
C LEU A 357 18.24 7.11 13.38
N ASN A 358 17.17 6.53 12.85
CA ASN A 358 15.83 6.66 13.39
C ASN A 358 15.71 6.08 14.81
N ALA A 359 16.27 4.89 15.06
CA ALA A 359 16.24 4.22 16.35
C ALA A 359 17.05 4.96 17.44
N THR A 360 18.06 5.73 17.04
CA THR A 360 18.90 6.55 17.94
C THR A 360 18.41 8.00 18.06
N GLY A 361 17.28 8.35 17.44
CA GLY A 361 16.71 9.70 17.50
C GLY A 361 17.40 10.75 16.64
N ARG A 362 18.34 10.37 15.77
CA ARG A 362 19.07 11.26 14.86
C ARG A 362 18.36 11.46 13.53
N ILE A 363 17.06 11.74 13.59
CA ILE A 363 16.17 11.84 12.42
C ILE A 363 16.57 13.00 11.48
N SER A 364 17.22 14.06 12.00
CA SER A 364 17.64 15.21 11.19
C SER A 364 18.79 14.92 10.20
N VAL A 365 19.38 13.72 10.26
CA VAL A 365 20.49 13.27 9.38
C VAL A 365 19.98 12.35 8.26
N THR A 366 18.75 11.89 8.36
CA THR A 366 18.06 11.06 7.36
C THR A 366 17.19 11.89 6.44
#